data_b33e9fd0a3ccc44bb87de813bdd130cf
#
_entry.id   b33e9fd0a3ccc44bb87de813bdd130cf
#
_cell.length_a   1.000
_cell.length_b   1.000
_cell.length_c   1.000
_cell.angle_alpha   90.00
_cell.angle_beta   90.00
_cell.angle_gamma   90.00
#
_symmetry.space_group_name_H-M   'P 1'
#
loop_
_entity.id
_entity.type
_entity.pdbx_description
1 polymer ?
#
loop_
_entity_poly.entity_id
_entity_poly.type
_entity_poly.pdbx_seq_one_letter_code
_entity_poly.pdbx_strand_id
1 'polypeptide(L)'
;RQLLSIGMTTLFLDLEHKLYVYRFYTAFTLTSPMSWGAWILIVVYPISVLQILSSIRAGYPALASLVDQVAPGRTLVDWCERYRMQIALSVIPFAVALGIYTGILLSAFGARPFWNSGVLGILFLVSGMSTAAAMVVLIAKRHAEKDLFTRIDLVLIMAEIGLVALMLISLASGSGQHINALQSVMGGPYTLEFWVFFVTIGLLIPLLLEILDISGVSKSLAMLAPVLVLVGGYALRQVVMDAGQESTWTQYDTQYSSELLERLHEEDP
;
A
#
# COMPACT_ATOMS: atom_id res chain seq x y z
N ARG A 1 -1.91 11.29 8.52
CA ARG A 1 -2.17 10.84 9.90
C ARG A 1 -3.67 10.63 10.13
N GLN A 2 -4.51 11.59 9.75
CA GLN A 2 -5.97 11.40 9.78
C GLN A 2 -6.40 10.21 8.91
N LEU A 3 -5.77 10.01 7.77
CA LEU A 3 -6.02 8.88 6.88
C LEU A 3 -5.73 7.51 7.55
N LEU A 4 -4.66 7.42 8.37
CA LEU A 4 -4.37 6.20 9.13
C LEU A 4 -5.49 5.91 10.15
N SER A 5 -5.96 6.92 10.87
CA SER A 5 -7.06 6.76 11.83
C SER A 5 -8.38 6.41 11.13
N ILE A 6 -8.65 6.99 9.96
CA ILE A 6 -9.82 6.62 9.15
C ILE A 6 -9.71 5.16 8.72
N GLY A 7 -8.56 4.73 8.19
CA GLY A 7 -8.31 3.34 7.80
C GLY A 7 -8.48 2.37 8.97
N MET A 8 -7.95 2.69 10.15
CA MET A 8 -8.13 1.87 11.36
C MET A 8 -9.59 1.80 11.81
N THR A 9 -10.34 2.91 11.70
CA THR A 9 -11.76 2.93 12.02
C THR A 9 -12.56 2.07 11.04
N THR A 10 -12.26 2.16 9.75
CA THR A 10 -12.90 1.34 8.72
C THR A 10 -12.62 -0.15 8.97
N LEU A 11 -11.36 -0.50 9.27
CA LEU A 11 -11.00 -1.88 9.63
C LEU A 11 -11.74 -2.38 10.87
N PHE A 12 -11.89 -1.52 11.89
CA PHE A 12 -12.63 -1.87 13.10
C PHE A 12 -14.13 -2.06 12.82
N LEU A 13 -14.71 -1.27 11.93
CA LEU A 13 -16.12 -1.39 11.54
C LEU A 13 -16.39 -2.67 10.74
N ASP A 14 -15.43 -3.11 9.96
CA ASP A 14 -15.49 -4.34 9.15
C ASP A 14 -15.32 -5.63 9.98
N LEU A 15 -14.81 -5.52 11.20
CA LEU A 15 -14.67 -6.69 12.08
C LEU A 15 -16.06 -7.24 12.47
N GLU A 16 -16.27 -8.52 12.22
CA GLU A 16 -17.48 -9.24 12.60
C GLU A 16 -17.63 -9.30 14.14
N HIS A 17 -16.54 -9.51 14.88
CA HIS A 17 -16.50 -9.58 16.33
C HIS A 17 -15.71 -8.43 16.96
N LYS A 18 -16.29 -7.23 16.97
CA LYS A 18 -15.64 -5.98 17.41
C LYS A 18 -15.10 -6.01 18.85
N LEU A 19 -15.78 -6.72 19.75
CA LEU A 19 -15.37 -6.83 21.16
C LEU A 19 -14.06 -7.61 21.36
N TYR A 20 -13.66 -8.45 20.40
CA TYR A 20 -12.44 -9.26 20.48
C TYR A 20 -11.25 -8.65 19.74
N VAL A 21 -11.35 -7.39 19.32
CA VAL A 21 -10.27 -6.68 18.61
C VAL A 21 -8.94 -6.69 19.38
N TYR A 22 -8.98 -6.68 20.72
CA TYR A 22 -7.79 -6.75 21.56
C TYR A 22 -6.95 -8.01 21.33
N ARG A 23 -7.56 -9.12 20.85
CA ARG A 23 -6.84 -10.37 20.59
C ARG A 23 -5.82 -10.22 19.45
N PHE A 24 -6.06 -9.35 18.48
CA PHE A 24 -5.08 -9.04 17.42
C PHE A 24 -3.79 -8.45 17.98
N TYR A 25 -3.89 -7.70 19.07
CA TYR A 25 -2.77 -7.01 19.70
C TYR A 25 -2.11 -7.80 20.82
N THR A 26 -2.81 -8.75 21.43
CA THR A 26 -2.29 -9.57 22.53
C THR A 26 -1.69 -10.90 22.08
N ALA A 27 -2.09 -11.42 20.92
CA ALA A 27 -1.54 -12.65 20.35
C ALA A 27 -0.36 -12.33 19.43
N PHE A 28 0.87 -12.64 19.87
CA PHE A 28 2.06 -12.51 19.05
C PHE A 28 2.48 -13.88 18.52
N THR A 29 2.31 -14.08 17.20
CA THR A 29 2.72 -15.31 16.52
C THR A 29 3.67 -14.94 15.37
N LEU A 30 4.93 -15.35 15.46
CA LEU A 30 5.96 -15.05 14.44
C LEU A 30 5.64 -15.65 13.07
N THR A 31 4.88 -16.73 13.03
CA THR A 31 4.48 -17.41 11.79
C THR A 31 3.26 -16.80 11.11
N SER A 32 2.56 -15.85 11.76
CA SER A 32 1.36 -15.22 11.23
C SER A 32 1.67 -13.81 10.71
N PRO A 33 1.58 -13.54 9.39
CA PRO A 33 1.74 -12.20 8.83
C PRO A 33 0.75 -11.19 9.43
N MET A 34 -0.47 -11.60 9.75
CA MET A 34 -1.48 -10.74 10.37
C MET A 34 -1.02 -10.21 11.75
N SER A 35 -0.31 -11.04 12.53
CA SER A 35 0.26 -10.62 13.82
C SER A 35 1.33 -9.54 13.66
N TRP A 36 2.16 -9.62 12.62
CA TRP A 36 3.20 -8.60 12.36
C TRP A 36 2.58 -7.22 12.09
N GLY A 37 1.51 -7.16 11.29
CA GLY A 37 0.82 -5.90 11.02
C GLY A 37 0.25 -5.25 12.26
N ALA A 38 -0.36 -6.03 13.15
CA ALA A 38 -0.88 -5.53 14.42
C ALA A 38 0.24 -4.92 15.29
N TRP A 39 1.40 -5.57 15.38
CA TRP A 39 2.53 -5.08 16.16
C TRP A 39 3.22 -3.86 15.54
N ILE A 40 3.35 -3.81 14.21
CA ILE A 40 3.82 -2.61 13.51
C ILE A 40 2.90 -1.42 13.82
N LEU A 41 1.58 -1.62 13.81
CA LEU A 41 0.60 -0.57 14.12
C LEU A 41 0.70 -0.10 15.58
N ILE A 42 0.90 -1.02 16.55
CA ILE A 42 1.12 -0.67 17.96
C ILE A 42 2.30 0.30 18.11
N VAL A 43 3.34 0.18 17.29
CA VAL A 43 4.51 1.04 17.35
C VAL A 43 4.30 2.33 16.53
N VAL A 44 3.76 2.21 15.32
CA VAL A 44 3.54 3.36 14.42
C VAL A 44 2.59 4.39 15.02
N TYR A 45 1.54 3.92 15.71
CA TYR A 45 0.51 4.81 16.22
C TYR A 45 1.02 5.77 17.31
N PRO A 46 1.68 5.32 18.39
CA PRO A 46 2.29 6.19 19.38
C PRO A 46 3.35 7.13 18.79
N ILE A 47 4.25 6.63 17.93
CA ILE A 47 5.27 7.47 17.30
C ILE A 47 4.61 8.56 16.44
N SER A 48 3.53 8.25 15.72
CA SER A 48 2.76 9.22 14.94
C SER A 48 2.11 10.29 15.84
N VAL A 49 1.62 9.91 17.03
CA VAL A 49 1.08 10.86 18.03
C VAL A 49 2.19 11.77 18.53
N LEU A 50 3.36 11.23 18.91
CA LEU A 50 4.52 12.02 19.35
C LEU A 50 4.95 13.02 18.26
N GLN A 51 4.89 12.61 16.99
CA GLN A 51 5.22 13.50 15.88
C GLN A 51 4.15 14.60 15.67
N ILE A 52 2.86 14.35 15.96
CA ILE A 52 1.84 15.40 15.99
C ILE A 52 2.16 16.40 17.12
N LEU A 53 2.45 15.90 18.31
CA LEU A 53 2.80 16.72 19.46
C LEU A 53 4.04 17.58 19.19
N SER A 54 5.05 17.06 18.51
CA SER A 54 6.26 17.81 18.11
C SER A 54 6.00 18.97 17.15
N SER A 55 4.82 19.07 16.58
CA SER A 55 4.45 20.12 15.63
C SER A 55 3.15 20.84 16.00
N ILE A 56 2.59 20.54 17.17
CA ILE A 56 1.26 21.01 17.57
C ILE A 56 1.20 22.53 17.71
N ARG A 57 2.24 23.17 18.28
CA ARG A 57 2.30 24.62 18.45
C ARG A 57 2.37 25.37 17.12
N ALA A 58 3.06 24.79 16.13
CA ALA A 58 3.19 25.39 14.80
C ALA A 58 1.94 25.15 13.92
N GLY A 59 1.30 23.98 14.06
CA GLY A 59 0.19 23.58 13.20
C GLY A 59 -1.21 23.87 13.76
N TYR A 60 -1.38 23.75 15.07
CA TYR A 60 -2.68 23.87 15.75
C TYR A 60 -2.56 24.68 17.06
N PRO A 61 -2.39 26.01 17.01
CA PRO A 61 -2.16 26.84 18.20
C PRO A 61 -3.27 26.73 19.25
N ALA A 62 -4.53 26.60 18.81
CA ALA A 62 -5.68 26.46 19.71
C ALA A 62 -5.63 25.15 20.52
N LEU A 63 -5.22 24.03 19.91
CA LEU A 63 -5.05 22.78 20.63
C LEU A 63 -3.80 22.79 21.51
N ALA A 64 -2.74 23.44 21.06
CA ALA A 64 -1.52 23.60 21.84
C ALA A 64 -1.78 24.34 23.16
N SER A 65 -2.59 25.40 23.15
CA SER A 65 -2.95 26.16 24.35
C SER A 65 -3.68 25.30 25.39
N LEU A 66 -4.52 24.37 24.97
CA LEU A 66 -5.21 23.42 25.86
C LEU A 66 -4.24 22.42 26.49
N VAL A 67 -3.32 21.89 25.70
CA VAL A 67 -2.31 20.93 26.18
C VAL A 67 -1.30 21.62 27.11
N ASP A 68 -0.90 22.85 26.82
CA ASP A 68 0.05 23.63 27.61
C ASP A 68 -0.52 24.08 28.97
N GLN A 69 -1.85 24.09 29.18
CA GLN A 69 -2.48 24.40 30.47
C GLN A 69 -2.24 23.30 31.52
N VAL A 70 -1.96 22.07 31.09
CA VAL A 70 -1.72 20.92 31.96
C VAL A 70 -0.21 20.65 32.01
N ALA A 71 0.40 20.77 33.22
CA ALA A 71 1.85 20.62 33.38
C ALA A 71 2.48 19.40 32.73
N PRO A 72 1.94 18.16 32.84
CA PRO A 72 2.49 16.99 32.13
C PRO A 72 2.37 17.11 30.60
N GLY A 73 1.34 17.76 30.09
CA GLY A 73 1.16 17.98 28.64
C GLY A 73 2.23 18.92 28.08
N ARG A 74 2.50 20.03 28.77
CA ARG A 74 3.54 20.98 28.38
C ARG A 74 4.93 20.34 28.34
N THR A 75 5.29 19.61 29.39
CA THR A 75 6.59 18.92 29.46
C THR A 75 6.76 17.89 28.33
N LEU A 76 5.68 17.17 28.00
CA LEU A 76 5.67 16.19 26.91
C LEU A 76 5.85 16.87 25.55
N VAL A 77 5.16 17.99 25.30
CA VAL A 77 5.30 18.77 24.05
C VAL A 77 6.70 19.32 23.91
N ASP A 78 7.27 19.92 25.00
CA ASP A 78 8.64 20.44 25.00
C ASP A 78 9.67 19.33 24.71
N TRP A 79 9.47 18.15 25.27
CA TRP A 79 10.30 16.97 24.98
C TRP A 79 10.15 16.54 23.51
N CYS A 80 8.94 16.46 22.97
CA CYS A 80 8.68 16.09 21.57
C CYS A 80 9.30 17.12 20.60
N GLU A 81 9.22 18.40 20.89
CA GLU A 81 9.84 19.45 20.07
C GLU A 81 11.37 19.34 20.07
N ARG A 82 11.96 19.09 21.24
CA ARG A 82 13.42 18.90 21.38
C ARG A 82 13.93 17.70 20.57
N TYR A 83 13.18 16.60 20.56
CA TYR A 83 13.54 15.36 19.86
C TYR A 83 12.82 15.17 18.52
N ARG A 84 12.31 16.27 17.94
CA ARG A 84 11.50 16.23 16.70
C ARG A 84 12.14 15.45 15.56
N MET A 85 13.46 15.63 15.35
CA MET A 85 14.19 14.97 14.25
C MET A 85 14.31 13.46 14.50
N GLN A 86 14.62 13.05 15.72
CA GLN A 86 14.72 11.64 16.09
C GLN A 86 13.38 10.94 15.97
N ILE A 87 12.30 11.59 16.43
CA ILE A 87 10.93 11.09 16.29
C ILE A 87 10.56 10.96 14.81
N ALA A 88 10.89 11.94 13.96
CA ALA A 88 10.63 11.90 12.54
C ALA A 88 11.39 10.76 11.84
N LEU A 89 12.66 10.56 12.18
CA LEU A 89 13.47 9.48 11.63
C LEU A 89 13.00 8.09 12.09
N SER A 90 12.54 7.96 13.34
CA SER A 90 12.02 6.69 13.86
C SER A 90 10.74 6.21 13.17
N VAL A 91 9.92 7.12 12.61
CA VAL A 91 8.72 6.75 11.85
C VAL A 91 9.07 6.01 10.55
N ILE A 92 10.19 6.34 9.89
CA ILE A 92 10.52 5.87 8.55
C ILE A 92 10.54 4.34 8.45
N PRO A 93 11.33 3.60 9.28
CA PRO A 93 11.41 2.15 9.15
C PRO A 93 10.05 1.46 9.39
N PHE A 94 9.26 1.96 10.31
CA PHE A 94 7.94 1.39 10.57
C PHE A 94 6.91 1.74 9.48
N ALA A 95 7.01 2.92 8.87
CA ALA A 95 6.19 3.29 7.72
C ALA A 95 6.51 2.40 6.50
N VAL A 96 7.79 2.13 6.25
CA VAL A 96 8.24 1.20 5.22
C VAL A 96 7.74 -0.22 5.53
N ALA A 97 7.89 -0.69 6.76
CA ALA A 97 7.39 -1.99 7.19
C ALA A 97 5.88 -2.12 6.99
N LEU A 98 5.10 -1.08 7.33
CA LEU A 98 3.66 -1.05 7.12
C LEU A 98 3.29 -1.06 5.63
N GLY A 99 4.06 -0.34 4.79
CA GLY A 99 3.85 -0.31 3.34
C GLY A 99 4.07 -1.68 2.67
N ILE A 100 5.11 -2.40 3.08
CA ILE A 100 5.42 -3.74 2.56
C ILE A 100 4.46 -4.78 3.14
N TYR A 101 4.06 -4.63 4.40
CA TYR A 101 3.25 -5.58 5.12
C TYR A 101 1.96 -5.96 4.40
N THR A 102 1.23 -4.99 3.82
CA THR A 102 -0.02 -5.24 3.10
C THR A 102 0.16 -6.21 1.93
N GLY A 103 1.23 -6.06 1.16
CA GLY A 103 1.52 -6.97 0.06
C GLY A 103 2.02 -8.34 0.54
N ILE A 104 2.78 -8.40 1.63
CA ILE A 104 3.18 -9.67 2.27
C ILE A 104 1.95 -10.41 2.79
N LEU A 105 1.02 -9.70 3.42
CA LEU A 105 -0.22 -10.28 3.90
C LEU A 105 -1.01 -10.93 2.77
N LEU A 106 -1.18 -10.23 1.64
CA LEU A 106 -1.85 -10.78 0.46
C LEU A 106 -1.09 -11.99 -0.11
N SER A 107 0.24 -11.91 -0.24
CA SER A 107 1.06 -13.00 -0.78
C SER A 107 1.06 -14.25 0.11
N ALA A 108 0.74 -14.12 1.39
CA ALA A 108 0.60 -15.26 2.30
C ALA A 108 -0.68 -16.08 2.07
N PHE A 109 -1.65 -15.55 1.33
CA PHE A 109 -2.85 -16.31 0.94
C PHE A 109 -2.55 -17.23 -0.25
N GLY A 110 -1.94 -18.38 0.01
CA GLY A 110 -1.62 -19.38 -1.00
C GLY A 110 -2.83 -19.91 -1.80
N ALA A 111 -4.05 -19.74 -1.26
CA ALA A 111 -5.29 -20.12 -1.95
C ALA A 111 -5.68 -19.17 -3.11
N ARG A 112 -4.96 -18.06 -3.29
CA ARG A 112 -5.26 -17.04 -4.31
C ARG A 112 -4.05 -16.85 -5.24
N PRO A 113 -4.07 -17.47 -6.44
CA PRO A 113 -2.93 -17.43 -7.35
C PRO A 113 -2.49 -16.02 -7.75
N PHE A 114 -3.42 -15.08 -7.91
CA PHE A 114 -3.10 -13.69 -8.27
C PHE A 114 -2.29 -12.97 -7.18
N TRP A 115 -2.58 -13.26 -5.92
CA TRP A 115 -1.85 -12.68 -4.79
C TRP A 115 -0.53 -13.37 -4.48
N ASN A 116 -0.34 -14.60 -4.94
CA ASN A 116 0.86 -15.38 -4.66
C ASN A 116 2.07 -14.90 -5.49
N SER A 117 2.45 -13.64 -5.25
CA SER A 117 3.61 -13.00 -5.89
C SER A 117 4.43 -12.25 -4.85
N GLY A 118 5.71 -12.59 -4.74
CA GLY A 118 6.65 -11.90 -3.85
C GLY A 118 6.90 -10.43 -4.20
N VAL A 119 6.46 -9.98 -5.38
CA VAL A 119 6.62 -8.61 -5.85
C VAL A 119 5.59 -7.67 -5.23
N LEU A 120 4.42 -8.18 -4.79
CA LEU A 120 3.31 -7.35 -4.29
C LEU A 120 3.69 -6.45 -3.11
N GLY A 121 4.54 -6.94 -2.19
CA GLY A 121 4.97 -6.15 -1.04
C GLY A 121 5.72 -4.88 -1.46
N ILE A 122 6.68 -5.03 -2.37
CA ILE A 122 7.48 -3.91 -2.87
C ILE A 122 6.64 -3.02 -3.79
N LEU A 123 5.76 -3.58 -4.60
CA LEU A 123 4.85 -2.84 -5.47
C LEU A 123 3.93 -1.92 -4.65
N PHE A 124 3.32 -2.42 -3.58
CA PHE A 124 2.47 -1.61 -2.70
C PHE A 124 3.24 -0.53 -1.94
N LEU A 125 4.48 -0.81 -1.54
CA LEU A 125 5.35 0.20 -0.94
C LEU A 125 5.65 1.33 -1.92
N VAL A 126 6.13 1.00 -3.13
CA VAL A 126 6.51 1.99 -4.15
C VAL A 126 5.30 2.81 -4.59
N SER A 127 4.16 2.16 -4.88
CA SER A 127 2.90 2.83 -5.19
C SER A 127 2.41 3.73 -4.03
N GLY A 128 2.57 3.28 -2.78
CA GLY A 128 2.27 4.09 -1.60
C GLY A 128 3.17 5.31 -1.44
N MET A 129 4.45 5.19 -1.78
CA MET A 129 5.39 6.32 -1.77
C MET A 129 5.10 7.31 -2.89
N SER A 130 4.77 6.83 -4.10
CA SER A 130 4.36 7.65 -5.24
C SER A 130 3.09 8.45 -4.92
N THR A 131 2.03 7.79 -4.43
CA THR A 131 0.81 8.50 -4.01
C THR A 131 1.06 9.50 -2.86
N ALA A 132 2.00 9.22 -1.96
CA ALA A 132 2.40 10.15 -0.91
C ALA A 132 3.16 11.37 -1.47
N ALA A 133 4.07 11.15 -2.42
CA ALA A 133 4.79 12.23 -3.11
C ALA A 133 3.82 13.13 -3.89
N ALA A 134 2.90 12.54 -4.65
CA ALA A 134 1.82 13.23 -5.34
C ALA A 134 0.96 14.08 -4.39
N MET A 135 0.59 13.55 -3.23
CA MET A 135 -0.15 14.30 -2.21
C MET A 135 0.66 15.50 -1.67
N VAL A 136 1.97 15.35 -1.48
CA VAL A 136 2.84 16.47 -1.07
C VAL A 136 2.86 17.54 -2.14
N VAL A 137 2.99 17.18 -3.43
CA VAL A 137 2.96 18.14 -4.55
C VAL A 137 1.67 18.96 -4.56
N LEU A 138 0.51 18.34 -4.26
CA LEU A 138 -0.78 19.04 -4.17
C LEU A 138 -0.86 20.02 -3.01
N ILE A 139 -0.28 19.69 -1.85
CA ILE A 139 -0.43 20.46 -0.60
C ILE A 139 0.71 21.46 -0.42
N ALA A 140 1.90 21.22 -0.99
CA ALA A 140 3.07 22.05 -0.82
C ALA A 140 2.84 23.47 -1.36
N LYS A 141 3.28 24.47 -0.58
CA LYS A 141 3.18 25.89 -0.95
C LYS A 141 4.45 26.39 -1.62
N ARG A 142 5.59 25.74 -1.38
CA ARG A 142 6.90 26.15 -1.92
C ARG A 142 7.18 25.45 -3.24
N HIS A 143 7.56 26.19 -4.27
CA HIS A 143 7.92 25.61 -5.56
C HIS A 143 9.07 24.60 -5.47
N ALA A 144 10.09 24.89 -4.67
CA ALA A 144 11.22 23.98 -4.49
C ALA A 144 10.83 22.61 -3.87
N GLU A 145 9.81 22.60 -3.01
CA GLU A 145 9.27 21.35 -2.45
C GLU A 145 8.50 20.57 -3.54
N LYS A 146 7.70 21.27 -4.35
CA LYS A 146 6.98 20.65 -5.46
C LYS A 146 7.94 20.00 -6.45
N ASP A 147 8.94 20.77 -6.92
CA ASP A 147 9.93 20.29 -7.90
C ASP A 147 10.71 19.07 -7.37
N LEU A 148 11.03 19.04 -6.07
CA LEU A 148 11.70 17.90 -5.46
C LEU A 148 10.81 16.66 -5.46
N PHE A 149 9.56 16.80 -4.99
CA PHE A 149 8.64 15.65 -4.89
C PHE A 149 8.17 15.16 -6.25
N THR A 150 8.01 16.03 -7.26
CA THR A 150 7.77 15.62 -8.66
C THR A 150 8.92 14.76 -9.20
N ARG A 151 10.18 15.13 -8.94
CA ARG A 151 11.33 14.30 -9.36
C ARG A 151 11.39 12.96 -8.64
N ILE A 152 11.03 12.93 -7.36
CA ILE A 152 10.94 11.70 -6.59
C ILE A 152 9.83 10.81 -7.15
N ASP A 153 8.66 11.39 -7.43
CA ASP A 153 7.51 10.69 -7.97
C ASP A 153 7.80 10.08 -9.33
N LEU A 154 8.44 10.82 -10.22
CA LEU A 154 8.88 10.32 -11.52
C LEU A 154 9.74 9.04 -11.40
N VAL A 155 10.69 9.01 -10.47
CA VAL A 155 11.51 7.81 -10.23
C VAL A 155 10.67 6.66 -9.67
N LEU A 156 9.71 6.97 -8.78
CA LEU A 156 8.82 5.98 -8.20
C LEU A 156 7.86 5.40 -9.24
N ILE A 157 7.29 6.22 -10.13
CA ILE A 157 6.44 5.75 -11.23
C ILE A 157 7.23 4.83 -12.17
N MET A 158 8.46 5.18 -12.53
CA MET A 158 9.31 4.31 -13.35
C MET A 158 9.60 2.96 -12.65
N ALA A 159 9.86 3.00 -11.35
CA ALA A 159 10.05 1.79 -10.55
C ALA A 159 8.75 0.97 -10.48
N GLU A 160 7.60 1.62 -10.32
CA GLU A 160 6.28 0.98 -10.28
C GLU A 160 5.97 0.27 -11.60
N ILE A 161 6.23 0.88 -12.75
CA ILE A 161 6.11 0.26 -14.08
C ILE A 161 6.97 -1.00 -14.17
N GLY A 162 8.23 -0.93 -13.72
CA GLY A 162 9.13 -2.08 -13.68
C GLY A 162 8.62 -3.21 -12.78
N LEU A 163 8.08 -2.88 -11.60
CA LEU A 163 7.52 -3.85 -10.67
C LEU A 163 6.22 -4.48 -11.20
N VAL A 164 5.38 -3.70 -11.88
CA VAL A 164 4.19 -4.23 -12.57
C VAL A 164 4.58 -5.22 -13.65
N ALA A 165 5.57 -4.88 -14.46
CA ALA A 165 6.08 -5.81 -15.47
C ALA A 165 6.63 -7.10 -14.84
N LEU A 166 7.39 -6.99 -13.74
CA LEU A 166 7.89 -8.16 -12.99
C LEU A 166 6.74 -9.00 -12.41
N MET A 167 5.69 -8.36 -11.90
CA MET A 167 4.50 -9.07 -11.40
C MET A 167 3.82 -9.87 -12.52
N LEU A 168 3.61 -9.25 -13.69
CA LEU A 168 3.01 -9.92 -14.84
C LEU A 168 3.87 -11.10 -15.34
N ILE A 169 5.20 -10.92 -15.40
CA ILE A 169 6.15 -11.98 -15.76
C ILE A 169 6.10 -13.12 -14.72
N SER A 170 6.05 -12.79 -13.44
CA SER A 170 5.94 -13.78 -12.36
C SER A 170 4.67 -14.63 -12.51
N LEU A 171 3.53 -14.01 -12.80
CA LEU A 171 2.27 -14.72 -13.06
C LEU A 171 2.34 -15.56 -14.33
N ALA A 172 2.94 -15.04 -15.41
CA ALA A 172 3.09 -15.75 -16.68
C ALA A 172 4.03 -16.96 -16.59
N SER A 173 5.01 -16.93 -15.68
CA SER A 173 6.00 -17.99 -15.46
C SER A 173 5.56 -19.00 -14.41
N GLY A 174 4.41 -18.79 -13.77
CA GLY A 174 3.88 -19.65 -12.72
C GLY A 174 3.15 -20.88 -13.26
N SER A 175 2.42 -21.55 -12.37
CA SER A 175 1.57 -22.70 -12.75
C SER A 175 0.38 -22.26 -13.62
N GLY A 176 -0.35 -23.22 -14.20
CA GLY A 176 -1.54 -22.95 -14.99
C GLY A 176 -2.56 -22.05 -14.28
N GLN A 177 -2.65 -22.12 -12.96
CA GLN A 177 -3.54 -21.26 -12.15
C GLN A 177 -3.07 -19.81 -12.11
N HIS A 178 -1.75 -19.56 -12.09
CA HIS A 178 -1.20 -18.22 -12.20
C HIS A 178 -1.44 -17.62 -13.59
N ILE A 179 -1.34 -18.45 -14.65
CA ILE A 179 -1.66 -18.04 -16.02
C ILE A 179 -3.15 -17.69 -16.14
N ASN A 180 -4.04 -18.48 -15.55
CA ASN A 180 -5.47 -18.16 -15.51
C ASN A 180 -5.75 -16.86 -14.74
N ALA A 181 -5.07 -16.66 -13.62
CA ALA A 181 -5.16 -15.40 -12.86
C ALA A 181 -4.63 -14.21 -13.69
N LEU A 182 -3.56 -14.38 -14.46
CA LEU A 182 -3.06 -13.36 -15.40
C LEU A 182 -4.09 -13.02 -16.48
N GLN A 183 -4.82 -14.00 -17.00
CA GLN A 183 -5.85 -13.77 -18.01
C GLN A 183 -6.96 -12.83 -17.51
N SER A 184 -7.25 -12.77 -16.23
CA SER A 184 -8.24 -11.84 -15.68
C SER A 184 -7.92 -10.37 -15.97
N VAL A 185 -6.63 -10.02 -16.08
CA VAL A 185 -6.15 -8.66 -16.41
C VAL A 185 -5.63 -8.52 -17.85
N MET A 186 -5.43 -9.64 -18.59
CA MET A 186 -4.90 -9.64 -19.97
C MET A 186 -5.97 -9.90 -21.05
N GLY A 187 -7.23 -9.93 -20.73
CA GLY A 187 -8.34 -10.19 -21.65
C GLY A 187 -9.64 -10.54 -20.92
N GLY A 188 -9.59 -10.55 -19.58
CA GLY A 188 -10.70 -10.85 -18.69
C GLY A 188 -11.43 -9.60 -18.17
N PRO A 189 -12.22 -9.75 -17.12
CA PRO A 189 -13.10 -8.71 -16.59
C PRO A 189 -12.35 -7.45 -16.11
N TYR A 190 -11.12 -7.59 -15.61
CA TYR A 190 -10.32 -6.48 -15.05
C TYR A 190 -9.35 -5.83 -16.04
N THR A 191 -9.39 -6.21 -17.34
CA THR A 191 -8.48 -5.69 -18.37
C THR A 191 -8.58 -4.17 -18.53
N LEU A 192 -9.78 -3.63 -18.56
CA LEU A 192 -10.01 -2.20 -18.73
C LEU A 192 -9.53 -1.42 -17.51
N GLU A 193 -9.83 -1.91 -16.30
CA GLU A 193 -9.44 -1.28 -15.04
C GLU A 193 -7.92 -1.30 -14.87
N PHE A 194 -7.28 -2.40 -15.21
CA PHE A 194 -5.83 -2.54 -15.12
C PHE A 194 -5.11 -1.69 -16.17
N TRP A 195 -5.42 -1.84 -17.47
CA TRP A 195 -4.65 -1.17 -18.53
C TRP A 195 -5.02 0.28 -18.74
N VAL A 196 -6.31 0.64 -18.65
CA VAL A 196 -6.74 2.02 -18.88
C VAL A 196 -6.62 2.84 -17.60
N PHE A 197 -7.27 2.44 -16.51
CA PHE A 197 -7.31 3.28 -15.31
C PHE A 197 -5.99 3.24 -14.54
N PHE A 198 -5.38 2.07 -14.36
CA PHE A 198 -4.13 1.99 -13.61
C PHE A 198 -2.91 2.31 -14.49
N VAL A 199 -2.65 1.52 -15.57
CA VAL A 199 -1.41 1.69 -16.34
C VAL A 199 -1.41 2.99 -17.13
N THR A 200 -2.46 3.27 -17.92
CA THR A 200 -2.46 4.45 -18.80
C THR A 200 -2.71 5.72 -18.01
N ILE A 201 -3.81 5.80 -17.26
CA ILE A 201 -4.20 7.03 -16.54
C ILE A 201 -3.36 7.22 -15.28
N GLY A 202 -3.04 6.13 -14.57
CA GLY A 202 -2.33 6.19 -13.29
C GLY A 202 -0.81 6.25 -13.38
N LEU A 203 -0.21 5.71 -14.45
CA LEU A 203 1.26 5.66 -14.58
C LEU A 203 1.77 6.41 -15.82
N LEU A 204 1.32 6.06 -17.05
CA LEU A 204 1.90 6.60 -18.28
C LEU A 204 1.61 8.08 -18.48
N ILE A 205 0.37 8.52 -18.27
CA ILE A 205 0.00 9.93 -18.43
C ILE A 205 0.71 10.80 -17.37
N PRO A 206 0.70 10.46 -16.06
CA PRO A 206 1.47 11.21 -15.06
C PRO A 206 2.95 11.27 -15.38
N LEU A 207 3.56 10.14 -15.76
CA LEU A 207 4.97 10.09 -16.17
C LEU A 207 5.29 11.11 -17.27
N LEU A 208 4.47 11.16 -18.32
CA LEU A 208 4.64 12.10 -19.42
C LEU A 208 4.46 13.55 -18.96
N LEU A 209 3.45 13.83 -18.13
CA LEU A 209 3.19 15.17 -17.60
C LEU A 209 4.32 15.67 -16.71
N GLU A 210 4.90 14.81 -15.87
CA GLU A 210 6.03 15.16 -15.01
C GLU A 210 7.32 15.39 -15.80
N ILE A 211 7.57 14.59 -16.84
CA ILE A 211 8.70 14.83 -17.75
C ILE A 211 8.55 16.19 -18.47
N LEU A 212 7.34 16.53 -18.92
CA LEU A 212 7.05 17.82 -19.57
C LEU A 212 7.19 18.99 -18.59
N ASP A 213 6.82 18.81 -17.32
CA ASP A 213 6.99 19.82 -16.27
C ASP A 213 8.47 20.09 -15.98
N ILE A 214 9.25 19.03 -15.77
CA ILE A 214 10.70 19.12 -15.52
C ILE A 214 11.41 19.76 -16.73
N SER A 215 10.96 19.46 -17.95
CA SER A 215 11.49 20.04 -19.18
C SER A 215 11.05 21.52 -19.42
N GLY A 216 10.17 22.06 -18.57
CA GLY A 216 9.70 23.44 -18.65
C GLY A 216 8.68 23.73 -19.75
N VAL A 217 8.18 22.71 -20.44
CA VAL A 217 7.27 22.83 -21.58
C VAL A 217 5.86 23.22 -21.19
N SER A 218 5.34 22.69 -20.04
CA SER A 218 3.97 22.97 -19.61
C SER A 218 3.77 22.83 -18.11
N LYS A 219 3.80 23.94 -17.40
CA LYS A 219 3.54 24.01 -15.94
C LYS A 219 2.05 23.91 -15.60
N SER A 220 1.16 24.25 -16.50
CA SER A 220 -0.29 24.26 -16.22
C SER A 220 -0.88 22.86 -16.16
N LEU A 221 -0.42 21.95 -17.01
CA LEU A 221 -0.87 20.57 -17.06
C LEU A 221 -0.23 19.70 -15.95
N ALA A 222 0.90 20.13 -15.42
CA ALA A 222 1.63 19.41 -14.35
C ALA A 222 0.80 19.22 -13.07
N MET A 223 -0.13 20.12 -12.77
CA MET A 223 -1.04 19.98 -11.61
C MET A 223 -2.03 18.82 -11.75
N LEU A 224 -2.22 18.27 -12.96
CA LEU A 224 -3.07 17.08 -13.14
C LEU A 224 -2.34 15.79 -12.79
N ALA A 225 -1.01 15.72 -12.97
CA ALA A 225 -0.22 14.52 -12.73
C ALA A 225 -0.43 13.94 -11.33
N PRO A 226 -0.31 14.70 -10.23
CA PRO A 226 -0.51 14.18 -8.89
C PRO A 226 -1.93 13.62 -8.65
N VAL A 227 -2.95 14.21 -9.27
CA VAL A 227 -4.33 13.72 -9.15
C VAL A 227 -4.48 12.38 -9.87
N LEU A 228 -3.89 12.25 -11.06
CA LEU A 228 -3.92 11.00 -11.82
C LEU A 228 -3.14 9.88 -11.11
N VAL A 229 -2.00 10.20 -10.47
CA VAL A 229 -1.25 9.24 -9.63
C VAL A 229 -2.10 8.72 -8.47
N LEU A 230 -2.87 9.61 -7.81
CA LEU A 230 -3.76 9.18 -6.74
C LEU A 230 -4.88 8.25 -7.24
N VAL A 231 -5.45 8.56 -8.40
CA VAL A 231 -6.47 7.71 -9.05
C VAL A 231 -5.85 6.37 -9.45
N GLY A 232 -4.65 6.38 -10.03
CA GLY A 232 -3.92 5.16 -10.40
C GLY A 232 -3.59 4.28 -9.22
N GLY A 233 -3.10 4.86 -8.13
CA GLY A 233 -2.81 4.14 -6.90
C GLY A 233 -4.06 3.52 -6.25
N TYR A 234 -5.22 4.16 -6.38
CA TYR A 234 -6.50 3.57 -5.99
C TYR A 234 -6.87 2.41 -6.92
N ALA A 235 -6.79 2.63 -8.24
CA ALA A 235 -7.12 1.61 -9.25
C ALA A 235 -6.25 0.36 -9.10
N LEU A 236 -4.94 0.50 -8.85
CA LEU A 236 -4.06 -0.63 -8.56
C LEU A 236 -4.60 -1.48 -7.41
N ARG A 237 -4.94 -0.83 -6.29
CA ARG A 237 -5.41 -1.55 -5.10
C ARG A 237 -6.74 -2.24 -5.34
N GLN A 238 -7.65 -1.57 -6.05
CA GLN A 238 -8.94 -2.11 -6.42
C GLN A 238 -8.76 -3.37 -7.29
N VAL A 239 -8.00 -3.27 -8.38
CA VAL A 239 -7.78 -4.38 -9.30
C VAL A 239 -7.08 -5.55 -8.61
N VAL A 240 -6.04 -5.29 -7.79
CA VAL A 240 -5.34 -6.35 -7.05
C VAL A 240 -6.27 -7.05 -6.07
N MET A 241 -7.16 -6.32 -5.40
CA MET A 241 -8.11 -6.91 -4.47
C MET A 241 -9.16 -7.75 -5.20
N ASP A 242 -9.80 -7.21 -6.22
CA ASP A 242 -10.91 -7.86 -6.92
C ASP A 242 -10.43 -9.05 -7.75
N ALA A 243 -9.39 -8.88 -8.58
CA ALA A 243 -8.79 -9.98 -9.35
C ALA A 243 -8.21 -11.08 -8.44
N GLY A 244 -7.67 -10.69 -7.29
CA GLY A 244 -7.19 -11.66 -6.31
C GLY A 244 -8.30 -12.45 -5.65
N GLN A 245 -9.41 -11.79 -5.27
CA GLN A 245 -10.56 -12.46 -4.66
C GLN A 245 -11.26 -13.43 -5.62
N GLU A 246 -11.32 -13.11 -6.90
CA GLU A 246 -11.90 -13.98 -7.91
C GLU A 246 -10.95 -15.11 -8.34
N SER A 247 -9.62 -14.92 -8.17
CA SER A 247 -8.66 -15.97 -8.51
C SER A 247 -8.81 -17.16 -7.56
N THR A 248 -9.17 -18.33 -8.10
CA THR A 248 -9.39 -19.54 -7.32
C THR A 248 -8.64 -20.72 -7.93
N TRP A 249 -8.34 -21.73 -7.10
CA TRP A 249 -7.78 -23.02 -7.55
C TRP A 249 -8.87 -23.99 -8.00
N THR A 250 -10.07 -23.52 -8.32
CA THR A 250 -11.28 -24.33 -8.53
C THR A 250 -11.30 -25.21 -9.79
N GLN A 251 -10.21 -25.32 -10.51
CA GLN A 251 -10.11 -26.30 -11.62
C GLN A 251 -9.41 -27.60 -11.22
N TYR A 252 -9.46 -27.95 -9.93
CA TYR A 252 -8.94 -29.24 -9.47
C TYR A 252 -9.66 -30.43 -10.15
N ASP A 253 -10.96 -30.31 -10.41
CA ASP A 253 -11.76 -31.36 -11.00
C ASP A 253 -11.36 -31.72 -12.45
N THR A 254 -10.73 -30.80 -13.17
CA THR A 254 -10.25 -31.06 -14.56
C THR A 254 -8.80 -31.57 -14.60
N GLN A 255 -8.05 -31.47 -13.52
CA GLN A 255 -6.67 -31.97 -13.39
C GLN A 255 -6.59 -33.33 -12.70
N TYR A 256 -7.68 -33.79 -12.12
CA TYR A 256 -7.77 -35.11 -11.53
C TYR A 256 -7.88 -36.14 -12.67
N SER A 257 -6.79 -36.85 -12.92
CA SER A 257 -6.85 -38.06 -13.78
C SER A 257 -7.56 -39.14 -12.97
N SER A 258 -8.84 -39.41 -13.30
CA SER A 258 -9.61 -40.50 -12.70
C SER A 258 -8.88 -41.84 -12.88
N GLU A 259 -8.16 -41.96 -13.98
CA GLU A 259 -7.34 -43.14 -14.33
C GLU A 259 -6.14 -43.36 -13.39
N LEU A 260 -5.52 -42.24 -12.91
CA LEU A 260 -4.44 -42.31 -11.91
C LEU A 260 -4.98 -42.69 -10.53
N LEU A 261 -6.16 -42.25 -10.18
CA LEU A 261 -6.82 -42.54 -8.91
C LEU A 261 -7.27 -44.02 -8.85
N GLU A 262 -7.79 -44.57 -9.94
CA GLU A 262 -8.11 -46.00 -10.04
C GLU A 262 -6.84 -46.85 -9.88
N ARG A 263 -5.74 -46.52 -10.55
CA ARG A 263 -4.47 -47.24 -10.40
C ARG A 263 -3.93 -47.20 -8.97
N LEU A 264 -4.02 -46.04 -8.31
CA LEU A 264 -3.58 -45.90 -6.91
C LEU A 264 -4.44 -46.72 -5.93
N HIS A 265 -5.74 -46.91 -6.22
CA HIS A 265 -6.62 -47.77 -5.44
C HIS A 265 -6.42 -49.24 -5.73
N GLU A 266 -5.91 -49.60 -6.91
CA GLU A 266 -5.58 -51.00 -7.26
C GLU A 266 -4.23 -51.45 -6.72
N GLU A 267 -3.31 -50.49 -6.43
CA GLU A 267 -1.97 -50.77 -5.89
C GLU A 267 -1.93 -50.78 -4.33
N ASP A 268 -3.01 -50.39 -3.65
CA ASP A 268 -3.11 -50.44 -2.18
C ASP A 268 -3.77 -51.76 -1.75
N PRO A 269 -2.99 -52.73 -1.18
CA PRO A 269 -3.47 -54.07 -0.81
C PRO A 269 -4.39 -54.10 0.43
#